data_5df3c9b9e101ac2a28680471e10d0ade
#
_entry.id   5df3c9b9e101ac2a28680471e10d0ade
#
_cell.length_a   1.000
_cell.length_b   1.000
_cell.length_c   1.000
_cell.angle_alpha   90.00
_cell.angle_beta   90.00
_cell.angle_gamma   90.00
#
_symmetry.space_group_name_H-M   'P 1'
#
loop_
_entity.id
_entity.type
_entity.pdbx_description
1 polymer ?
#
loop_
_entity_poly.entity_id
_entity_poly.type
_entity_poly.pdbx_seq_one_letter_code
_entity_poly.pdbx_strand_id
1 'polypeptide(L)'
;VIERSMEPFFISSIDKIFVVVGFEKERILKIIECHPAEIIENPFYSQGMSASIRVALPYIKGYEGVFFQLGDRPFLDKTLIEKMVHTFQENDKDIIVPVYNKKKGHPVLIRPAPYIEEMEKVKGDMGLREIIDKYRENVLFIESQEGVLTGLDTQEDIENLKKRGYEIEKD
;
A
#
# COMPACT_ATOMS: atom_id res chain seq x y z
N VAL A 1 0.64 4.85 13.74
CA VAL A 1 0.30 5.08 12.32
C VAL A 1 0.39 3.78 11.53
N ILE A 2 1.57 3.11 11.49
CA ILE A 2 1.78 1.89 10.68
C ILE A 2 0.83 0.76 11.06
N GLU A 3 0.56 0.50 12.34
CA GLU A 3 -0.38 -0.52 12.79
C GLU A 3 -1.78 -0.31 12.19
N ARG A 4 -2.28 0.94 12.25
CA ARG A 4 -3.56 1.29 11.63
C ARG A 4 -3.57 1.14 10.11
N SER A 5 -2.43 1.36 9.46
CA SER A 5 -2.29 1.14 8.00
C SER A 5 -2.32 -0.35 7.63
N MET A 6 -1.93 -1.22 8.57
CA MET A 6 -1.95 -2.69 8.39
C MET A 6 -3.30 -3.32 8.77
N GLU A 7 -4.00 -2.75 9.76
CA GLU A 7 -5.20 -3.32 10.36
C GLU A 7 -6.27 -3.78 9.35
N PRO A 8 -6.61 -3.00 8.30
CA PRO A 8 -7.61 -3.40 7.32
C PRO A 8 -7.28 -4.68 6.54
N PHE A 9 -6.00 -5.08 6.51
CA PHE A 9 -5.52 -6.27 5.81
C PHE A 9 -5.55 -7.55 6.65
N PHE A 10 -5.87 -7.48 7.95
CA PHE A 10 -6.05 -8.66 8.79
C PHE A 10 -7.43 -9.29 8.56
N ILE A 11 -7.63 -9.83 7.36
CA ILE A 11 -8.86 -10.52 6.92
C ILE A 11 -8.51 -11.89 6.34
N SER A 12 -9.48 -12.80 6.33
CA SER A 12 -9.28 -14.20 5.91
C SER A 12 -8.89 -14.38 4.45
N SER A 13 -9.14 -13.37 3.61
CA SER A 13 -8.78 -13.38 2.17
C SER A 13 -7.36 -12.89 1.90
N ILE A 14 -6.62 -12.50 2.92
CA ILE A 14 -5.21 -12.09 2.83
C ILE A 14 -4.35 -13.18 3.46
N ASP A 15 -3.55 -13.85 2.66
CA ASP A 15 -2.70 -14.97 3.13
C ASP A 15 -1.51 -14.48 3.94
N LYS A 16 -0.94 -13.32 3.57
CA LYS A 16 0.32 -12.84 4.15
C LYS A 16 0.47 -11.32 4.05
N ILE A 17 1.09 -10.75 5.07
CA ILE A 17 1.49 -9.35 5.07
C ILE A 17 3.02 -9.27 5.13
N PHE A 18 3.60 -8.51 4.21
CA PHE A 18 5.00 -8.14 4.22
C PHE A 18 5.15 -6.66 4.58
N VAL A 19 6.04 -6.36 5.50
CA VAL A 19 6.38 -4.97 5.85
C VAL A 19 7.80 -4.69 5.39
N VAL A 20 7.93 -3.79 4.41
CA VAL A 20 9.24 -3.35 3.93
C VAL A 20 9.73 -2.21 4.80
N VAL A 21 10.85 -2.40 5.47
CA VAL A 21 11.44 -1.43 6.40
C VAL A 21 12.80 -0.94 5.91
N GLY A 22 13.10 0.32 6.17
CA GLY A 22 14.37 0.94 5.80
C GLY A 22 14.81 1.96 6.84
N PHE A 23 14.46 3.23 6.64
CA PHE A 23 14.71 4.29 7.61
C PHE A 23 14.00 4.00 8.95
N GLU A 24 14.64 4.26 10.07
CA GLU A 24 14.14 3.97 11.42
C GLU A 24 13.65 2.53 11.64
N LYS A 25 14.24 1.55 10.95
CA LYS A 25 13.89 0.14 10.98
C LYS A 25 13.62 -0.38 12.40
N GLU A 26 14.56 -0.14 13.33
CA GLU A 26 14.47 -0.65 14.70
C GLU A 26 13.24 -0.13 15.46
N ARG A 27 12.84 1.12 15.18
CA ARG A 27 11.63 1.70 15.76
C ARG A 27 10.36 1.03 15.21
N ILE A 28 10.31 0.84 13.89
CA ILE A 28 9.18 0.20 13.23
C ILE A 28 9.03 -1.25 13.71
N LEU A 29 10.14 -2.00 13.79
CA LEU A 29 10.13 -3.40 14.24
C LEU A 29 9.52 -3.56 15.63
N LYS A 30 9.86 -2.67 16.58
CA LYS A 30 9.27 -2.69 17.93
C LYS A 30 7.75 -2.49 17.93
N ILE A 31 7.25 -1.65 17.02
CA ILE A 31 5.82 -1.36 16.92
C ILE A 31 5.05 -2.56 16.38
N ILE A 32 5.62 -3.27 15.40
CA ILE A 32 4.92 -4.33 14.68
C ILE A 32 5.26 -5.75 15.14
N GLU A 33 6.12 -5.92 16.16
CA GLU A 33 6.59 -7.25 16.62
C GLU A 33 5.47 -8.20 17.03
N CYS A 34 4.34 -7.68 17.51
CA CYS A 34 3.18 -8.47 17.91
C CYS A 34 2.20 -8.75 16.76
N HIS A 35 2.49 -8.30 15.55
CA HIS A 35 1.60 -8.48 14.40
C HIS A 35 2.07 -9.61 13.49
N PRO A 36 1.15 -10.39 12.89
CA PRO A 36 1.49 -11.48 11.98
C PRO A 36 1.97 -10.95 10.62
N ALA A 37 3.15 -10.36 10.58
CA ALA A 37 3.76 -9.80 9.39
C ALA A 37 5.19 -10.30 9.20
N GLU A 38 5.61 -10.54 7.97
CA GLU A 38 7.00 -10.83 7.62
C GLU A 38 7.73 -9.54 7.25
N ILE A 39 8.97 -9.41 7.73
CA ILE A 39 9.77 -8.22 7.52
C ILE A 39 10.69 -8.40 6.32
N ILE A 40 10.69 -7.40 5.45
CA ILE A 40 11.65 -7.29 4.35
C ILE A 40 12.49 -6.05 4.58
N GLU A 41 13.79 -6.23 4.74
CA GLU A 41 14.71 -5.12 4.91
C GLU A 41 15.08 -4.48 3.56
N ASN A 42 14.93 -3.16 3.45
CA ASN A 42 15.35 -2.38 2.29
C ASN A 42 16.58 -1.54 2.61
N PRO A 43 17.80 -2.02 2.33
CA PRO A 43 19.02 -1.24 2.55
C PRO A 43 19.16 -0.06 1.56
N PHE A 44 18.32 -0.03 0.52
CA PHE A 44 18.34 1.00 -0.53
C PHE A 44 17.22 2.03 -0.38
N TYR A 45 16.64 2.18 0.81
CA TYR A 45 15.50 3.07 1.06
C TYR A 45 15.73 4.52 0.61
N SER A 46 16.98 5.00 0.65
CA SER A 46 17.35 6.34 0.18
C SER A 46 17.21 6.55 -1.34
N GLN A 47 16.98 5.47 -2.11
CA GLN A 47 16.73 5.55 -3.56
C GLN A 47 15.25 5.78 -3.91
N GLY A 48 14.41 6.07 -2.92
CA GLY A 48 12.99 6.34 -3.08
C GLY A 48 12.09 5.11 -2.98
N MET A 49 10.79 5.34 -3.10
CA MET A 49 9.73 4.33 -2.92
C MET A 49 9.92 3.09 -3.82
N SER A 50 10.39 3.29 -5.04
CA SER A 50 10.60 2.20 -6.00
C SER A 50 11.63 1.16 -5.52
N ALA A 51 12.57 1.54 -4.66
CA ALA A 51 13.49 0.58 -4.04
C ALA A 51 12.75 -0.42 -3.14
N SER A 52 11.74 0.03 -2.40
CA SER A 52 10.90 -0.85 -1.57
C SER A 52 10.10 -1.84 -2.41
N ILE A 53 9.59 -1.43 -3.57
CA ILE A 53 8.94 -2.35 -4.50
C ILE A 53 9.94 -3.42 -4.98
N ARG A 54 11.12 -3.02 -5.44
CA ARG A 54 12.12 -3.97 -5.96
C ARG A 54 12.57 -5.01 -4.94
N VAL A 55 12.82 -4.64 -3.69
CA VAL A 55 13.21 -5.62 -2.66
C VAL A 55 12.09 -6.58 -2.29
N ALA A 56 10.83 -6.19 -2.51
CA ALA A 56 9.67 -7.06 -2.26
C ALA A 56 9.44 -8.10 -3.38
N LEU A 57 9.91 -7.87 -4.60
CA LEU A 57 9.61 -8.71 -5.77
C LEU A 57 9.89 -10.22 -5.57
N PRO A 58 11.03 -10.64 -4.97
CA PRO A 58 11.30 -12.06 -4.74
C PRO A 58 10.24 -12.75 -3.87
N TYR A 59 9.58 -12.01 -2.99
CA TYR A 59 8.60 -12.51 -2.04
C TYR A 59 7.18 -12.56 -2.60
N ILE A 60 6.87 -11.68 -3.57
CA ILE A 60 5.50 -11.49 -4.05
C ILE A 60 5.19 -12.14 -5.40
N LYS A 61 6.20 -12.55 -6.17
CA LYS A 61 6.04 -13.07 -7.55
C LYS A 61 5.16 -14.31 -7.68
N GLY A 62 4.96 -15.06 -6.58
CA GLY A 62 4.16 -16.28 -6.57
C GLY A 62 2.70 -16.07 -6.17
N TYR A 63 2.31 -14.86 -5.77
CA TYR A 63 0.94 -14.56 -5.37
C TYR A 63 0.06 -14.20 -6.57
N GLU A 64 -1.22 -14.53 -6.48
CA GLU A 64 -2.20 -14.20 -7.51
C GLU A 64 -2.47 -12.69 -7.55
N GLY A 65 -2.65 -12.07 -6.39
CA GLY A 65 -2.84 -10.63 -6.22
C GLY A 65 -2.02 -10.09 -5.07
N VAL A 66 -1.52 -8.87 -5.20
CA VAL A 66 -0.72 -8.19 -4.17
C VAL A 66 -1.22 -6.77 -3.96
N PHE A 67 -1.51 -6.44 -2.73
CA PHE A 67 -1.76 -5.07 -2.33
C PHE A 67 -0.46 -4.33 -2.05
N PHE A 68 -0.33 -3.15 -2.63
CA PHE A 68 0.72 -2.20 -2.29
C PHE A 68 0.12 -1.04 -1.50
N GLN A 69 0.48 -0.96 -0.23
CA GLN A 69 0.01 0.04 0.72
C GLN A 69 1.17 0.83 1.31
N LEU A 70 0.95 2.11 1.53
CA LEU A 70 1.90 2.99 2.21
C LEU A 70 1.64 2.94 3.72
N GLY A 71 2.70 2.81 4.52
CA GLY A 71 2.61 2.67 5.98
C GLY A 71 2.13 3.94 6.72
N ASP A 72 2.12 5.07 6.04
CA ASP A 72 1.68 6.38 6.51
C ASP A 72 0.20 6.70 6.23
N ARG A 73 -0.59 5.73 5.71
CA ARG A 73 -2.00 5.91 5.33
C ARG A 73 -2.96 5.12 6.22
N PRO A 74 -3.27 5.61 7.42
CA PRO A 74 -4.01 4.87 8.45
C PRO A 74 -5.54 4.96 8.33
N PHE A 75 -6.09 5.57 7.29
CA PHE A 75 -7.54 5.85 7.17
C PHE A 75 -8.26 4.95 6.18
N LEU A 76 -7.74 3.75 5.98
CA LEU A 76 -8.40 2.75 5.14
C LEU A 76 -9.50 2.04 5.90
N ASP A 77 -10.56 1.68 5.17
CA ASP A 77 -11.65 0.86 5.66
C ASP A 77 -11.44 -0.61 5.22
N LYS A 78 -11.65 -1.53 6.14
CA LYS A 78 -11.64 -2.97 5.88
C LYS A 78 -12.61 -3.35 4.75
N THR A 79 -13.77 -2.72 4.69
CA THR A 79 -14.78 -2.97 3.64
C THR A 79 -14.27 -2.63 2.25
N LEU A 80 -13.37 -1.66 2.13
CA LEU A 80 -12.71 -1.35 0.86
C LEU A 80 -11.80 -2.51 0.43
N ILE A 81 -11.00 -3.06 1.36
CA ILE A 81 -10.10 -4.18 1.06
C ILE A 81 -10.90 -5.40 0.61
N GLU A 82 -11.97 -5.75 1.34
CA GLU A 82 -12.86 -6.85 0.98
C GLU A 82 -13.51 -6.63 -0.40
N LYS A 83 -13.98 -5.42 -0.69
CA LYS A 83 -14.53 -5.04 -1.99
C LYS A 83 -13.48 -5.17 -3.10
N MET A 84 -12.24 -4.74 -2.85
CA MET A 84 -11.15 -4.84 -3.84
C MET A 84 -10.82 -6.30 -4.14
N VAL A 85 -10.73 -7.16 -3.12
CA VAL A 85 -10.50 -8.61 -3.29
C VAL A 85 -11.62 -9.23 -4.12
N HIS A 86 -12.88 -9.00 -3.75
CA HIS A 86 -14.03 -9.53 -4.48
C HIS A 86 -14.04 -9.07 -5.94
N THR A 87 -13.83 -7.77 -6.17
CA THR A 87 -13.75 -7.21 -7.53
C THR A 87 -12.62 -7.84 -8.34
N PHE A 88 -11.46 -8.07 -7.73
CA PHE A 88 -10.30 -8.69 -8.39
C PHE A 88 -10.57 -10.14 -8.80
N GLN A 89 -11.31 -10.89 -7.98
CA GLN A 89 -11.66 -12.28 -8.26
C GLN A 89 -12.74 -12.41 -9.35
N GLU A 90 -13.64 -11.44 -9.46
CA GLU A 90 -14.75 -11.46 -10.43
C GLU A 90 -14.44 -10.73 -11.74
N ASN A 91 -13.27 -10.15 -11.88
CA ASN A 91 -12.90 -9.34 -13.03
C ASN A 91 -11.59 -9.81 -13.65
N ASP A 92 -11.45 -9.59 -14.96
CA ASP A 92 -10.26 -9.92 -15.74
C ASP A 92 -9.17 -8.81 -15.74
N LYS A 93 -9.43 -7.70 -15.03
CA LYS A 93 -8.44 -6.63 -14.87
C LYS A 93 -7.35 -7.01 -13.89
N ASP A 94 -6.13 -6.71 -14.26
CA ASP A 94 -4.95 -7.05 -13.46
C ASP A 94 -4.67 -6.06 -12.34
N ILE A 95 -5.18 -4.83 -12.45
CA ILE A 95 -4.86 -3.74 -11.53
C ILE A 95 -6.16 -3.09 -11.05
N ILE A 96 -6.33 -2.99 -9.73
CA ILE A 96 -7.46 -2.28 -9.12
C ILE A 96 -6.92 -1.12 -8.31
N VAL A 97 -7.44 0.09 -8.60
CA VAL A 97 -7.02 1.33 -7.95
C VAL A 97 -8.24 2.06 -7.39
N PRO A 98 -8.29 2.33 -6.09
CA PRO A 98 -9.33 3.17 -5.53
C PRO A 98 -9.13 4.62 -5.95
N VAL A 99 -10.25 5.30 -6.21
CA VAL A 99 -10.25 6.73 -6.58
C VAL A 99 -11.20 7.51 -5.68
N TYR A 100 -10.81 8.73 -5.36
CA TYR A 100 -11.67 9.70 -4.69
C TYR A 100 -11.51 11.06 -5.37
N ASN A 101 -12.62 11.70 -5.75
CA ASN A 101 -12.62 12.97 -6.48
C ASN A 101 -11.67 12.94 -7.69
N LYS A 102 -11.71 11.87 -8.49
CA LYS A 102 -10.86 11.64 -9.69
C LYS A 102 -9.36 11.51 -9.42
N LYS A 103 -8.93 11.43 -8.16
CA LYS A 103 -7.54 11.21 -7.78
C LYS A 103 -7.33 9.74 -7.42
N LYS A 104 -6.25 9.14 -7.93
CA LYS A 104 -5.84 7.77 -7.61
C LYS A 104 -5.36 7.70 -6.17
N GLY A 105 -5.84 6.71 -5.42
CA GLY A 105 -5.48 6.47 -4.02
C GLY A 105 -4.74 5.15 -3.79
N HIS A 106 -4.60 4.81 -2.54
CA HIS A 106 -4.05 3.55 -2.06
C HIS A 106 -5.11 2.77 -1.25
N PRO A 107 -4.95 1.44 -1.14
CA PRO A 107 -3.91 0.59 -1.71
C PRO A 107 -4.10 0.36 -3.22
N VAL A 108 -3.04 -0.07 -3.89
CA VAL A 108 -3.13 -0.62 -5.25
C VAL A 108 -3.11 -2.14 -5.15
N LEU A 109 -4.11 -2.81 -5.71
CA LEU A 109 -4.12 -4.27 -5.87
C LEU A 109 -3.71 -4.60 -7.29
N ILE A 110 -2.72 -5.49 -7.46
CA ILE A 110 -2.18 -5.84 -8.76
C ILE A 110 -1.87 -7.35 -8.83
N ARG A 111 -2.13 -7.97 -9.98
CA ARG A 111 -1.59 -9.27 -10.36
C ARG A 111 -0.11 -9.10 -10.71
N PRO A 112 0.85 -9.58 -9.90
CA PRO A 112 2.25 -9.22 -10.11
C PRO A 112 2.86 -9.89 -11.34
N ALA A 113 2.48 -11.12 -11.66
CA ALA A 113 3.15 -11.95 -12.66
C ALA A 113 3.36 -11.26 -14.03
N PRO A 114 2.38 -10.56 -14.64
CA PRO A 114 2.58 -9.87 -15.92
C PRO A 114 3.49 -8.64 -15.84
N TYR A 115 3.74 -8.11 -14.63
CA TYR A 115 4.39 -6.80 -14.43
C TYR A 115 5.71 -6.86 -13.68
N ILE A 116 6.23 -8.04 -13.33
CA ILE A 116 7.49 -8.21 -12.57
C ILE A 116 8.64 -7.46 -13.26
N GLU A 117 8.83 -7.66 -14.56
CA GLU A 117 9.91 -7.00 -15.31
C GLU A 117 9.77 -5.47 -15.33
N GLU A 118 8.55 -4.96 -15.34
CA GLU A 118 8.30 -3.52 -15.26
C GLU A 118 8.56 -3.00 -13.84
N MET A 119 8.14 -3.74 -12.82
CA MET A 119 8.40 -3.40 -11.42
C MET A 119 9.90 -3.38 -11.09
N GLU A 120 10.71 -4.23 -11.73
CA GLU A 120 12.17 -4.20 -11.59
C GLU A 120 12.80 -2.91 -12.13
N LYS A 121 12.17 -2.29 -13.14
CA LYS A 121 12.67 -1.09 -13.83
C LYS A 121 12.24 0.22 -13.18
N VAL A 122 11.24 0.22 -12.28
CA VAL A 122 10.77 1.45 -11.62
C VAL A 122 11.87 2.13 -10.82
N LYS A 123 11.86 3.48 -10.83
CA LYS A 123 12.90 4.31 -10.20
C LYS A 123 12.31 5.47 -9.41
N GLY A 124 13.06 5.95 -8.42
CA GLY A 124 12.68 7.11 -7.60
C GLY A 124 11.38 6.90 -6.83
N ASP A 125 10.57 7.94 -6.73
CA ASP A 125 9.35 7.96 -5.92
C ASP A 125 8.05 7.73 -6.72
N MET A 126 8.17 7.32 -7.99
CA MET A 126 6.98 7.08 -8.84
C MET A 126 6.21 5.80 -8.45
N GLY A 127 6.88 4.84 -7.81
CA GLY A 127 6.25 3.60 -7.38
C GLY A 127 5.57 2.87 -8.54
N LEU A 128 4.31 2.43 -8.34
CA LEU A 128 3.52 1.76 -9.36
C LEU A 128 2.83 2.71 -10.35
N ARG A 129 2.97 4.03 -10.19
CA ARG A 129 2.23 5.01 -11.02
C ARG A 129 2.53 4.85 -12.50
N GLU A 130 3.80 4.63 -12.87
CA GLU A 130 4.22 4.42 -14.26
C GLU A 130 3.56 3.19 -14.87
N ILE A 131 3.43 2.09 -14.11
CA ILE A 131 2.78 0.86 -14.56
C ILE A 131 1.28 1.10 -14.75
N ILE A 132 0.62 1.74 -13.79
CA ILE A 132 -0.81 2.08 -13.85
C ILE A 132 -1.12 2.96 -15.06
N ASP A 133 -0.25 3.92 -15.38
CA ASP A 133 -0.45 4.83 -16.50
C ASP A 133 -0.17 4.15 -17.86
N LYS A 134 0.85 3.30 -17.91
CA LYS A 134 1.26 2.55 -19.11
C LYS A 134 0.24 1.48 -19.51
N TYR A 135 -0.34 0.78 -18.51
CA TYR A 135 -1.27 -0.34 -18.72
C TYR A 135 -2.70 0.01 -18.31
N ARG A 136 -3.14 1.23 -18.66
CA ARG A 136 -4.42 1.79 -18.23
C ARG A 136 -5.62 0.94 -18.65
N GLU A 137 -5.55 0.22 -19.75
CA GLU A 137 -6.58 -0.71 -20.22
C GLU A 137 -6.76 -1.92 -19.30
N ASN A 138 -5.74 -2.29 -18.52
CA ASN A 138 -5.78 -3.37 -17.54
C ASN A 138 -6.14 -2.88 -16.13
N VAL A 139 -6.47 -1.59 -15.99
CA VAL A 139 -6.80 -0.97 -14.69
C VAL A 139 -8.30 -0.83 -14.54
N LEU A 140 -8.82 -1.29 -13.41
CA LEU A 140 -10.17 -0.98 -12.95
C LEU A 140 -10.09 0.06 -11.83
N PHE A 141 -10.75 1.19 -12.03
CA PHE A 141 -10.89 2.22 -11.00
C PHE A 141 -12.19 2.02 -10.23
N ILE A 142 -12.11 2.02 -8.90
CA ILE A 142 -13.28 1.90 -8.02
C ILE A 142 -13.44 3.15 -7.17
N GLU A 143 -14.67 3.69 -7.14
CA GLU A 143 -14.98 4.84 -6.28
C GLU A 143 -14.84 4.46 -4.80
N SER A 144 -14.23 5.36 -4.03
CA SER A 144 -13.90 5.18 -2.63
C SER A 144 -14.08 6.47 -1.84
N GLN A 145 -13.60 6.48 -0.60
CA GLN A 145 -13.67 7.62 0.31
C GLN A 145 -12.32 8.35 0.41
N GLU A 146 -12.31 9.53 1.03
CA GLU A 146 -11.12 10.38 1.19
C GLU A 146 -9.91 9.65 1.81
N GLY A 147 -10.15 8.67 2.70
CA GLY A 147 -9.11 7.91 3.37
C GLY A 147 -8.04 7.30 2.45
N VAL A 148 -8.41 6.97 1.21
CA VAL A 148 -7.45 6.42 0.21
C VAL A 148 -6.41 7.44 -0.27
N LEU A 149 -6.66 8.74 -0.06
CA LEU A 149 -5.75 9.83 -0.39
C LEU A 149 -5.01 10.39 0.84
N THR A 150 -5.51 10.11 2.05
CA THR A 150 -5.04 10.74 3.28
C THR A 150 -3.80 10.04 3.81
N GLY A 151 -2.68 10.74 3.79
CA GLY A 151 -1.42 10.34 4.41
C GLY A 151 -1.08 11.19 5.64
N LEU A 152 -0.09 10.75 6.40
CA LEU A 152 0.49 11.42 7.56
C LEU A 152 1.99 11.60 7.35
N ASP A 153 2.34 12.46 6.39
CA ASP A 153 3.74 12.69 5.99
C ASP A 153 4.40 13.82 6.82
N THR A 154 3.59 14.77 7.33
CA THR A 154 4.09 15.99 7.96
C THR A 154 3.43 16.28 9.30
N GLN A 155 4.06 17.11 10.12
CA GLN A 155 3.47 17.63 11.35
C GLN A 155 2.18 18.42 11.07
N GLU A 156 2.10 19.09 9.93
CA GLU A 156 0.92 19.83 9.49
C GLU A 156 -0.26 18.89 9.20
N ASP A 157 -0.02 17.71 8.62
CA ASP A 157 -1.05 16.70 8.42
C ASP A 157 -1.65 16.24 9.75
N ILE A 158 -0.80 16.02 10.75
CA ILE A 158 -1.22 15.66 12.11
C ILE A 158 -2.09 16.76 12.72
N GLU A 159 -1.68 18.03 12.60
CA GLU A 159 -2.45 19.17 13.13
C GLU A 159 -3.79 19.33 12.41
N ASN A 160 -3.83 19.15 11.10
CA ASN A 160 -5.06 19.22 10.30
C ASN A 160 -6.03 18.11 10.69
N LEU A 161 -5.54 16.90 10.95
CA LEU A 161 -6.39 15.80 11.41
C LEU A 161 -6.93 16.03 12.81
N LYS A 162 -6.13 16.56 13.74
CA LYS A 162 -6.61 16.96 15.06
C LYS A 162 -7.72 18.01 15.00
N LYS A 163 -7.57 19.00 14.11
CA LYS A 163 -8.63 20.02 13.88
C LYS A 163 -9.92 19.39 13.34
N ARG A 164 -9.83 18.27 12.63
CA ARG A 164 -10.96 17.48 12.11
C ARG A 164 -11.55 16.49 13.12
N GLY A 165 -11.05 16.49 14.38
CA GLY A 165 -11.57 15.67 15.47
C GLY A 165 -10.96 14.26 15.58
N TYR A 166 -9.86 13.98 14.87
CA TYR A 166 -9.15 12.71 15.04
C TYR A 166 -8.25 12.79 16.28
N GLU A 167 -8.38 11.79 17.16
CA GLU A 167 -7.46 11.60 18.27
C GLU A 167 -6.16 10.96 17.75
N ILE A 168 -5.05 11.68 17.89
CA ILE A 168 -3.72 11.21 17.52
C ILE A 168 -2.87 11.27 18.78
N GLU A 169 -2.59 10.11 19.35
CA GLU A 169 -1.65 9.98 20.45
C GLU A 169 -0.22 10.21 19.94
N LYS A 170 0.58 10.93 20.73
CA LYS A 170 2.02 11.02 20.49
C LYS A 170 2.67 9.83 21.18
N ASP A 171 3.32 9.00 20.40
CA ASP A 171 4.30 8.03 20.91
C ASP A 171 5.58 8.71 21.37
#